data_673f680898664619f856bd9a380b7979
#
_entry.id   673f680898664619f856bd9a380b7979
#
_cell.length_a   1.000
_cell.length_b   1.000
_cell.length_c   1.000
_cell.angle_alpha   90.00
_cell.angle_beta   90.00
_cell.angle_gamma   90.00
#
_symmetry.space_group_name_H-M   'P 1'
#
loop_
_entity.id
_entity.type
_entity.pdbx_description
1 polymer ?
#
loop_
_entity_poly.entity_id
_entity_poly.type
_entity_poly.pdbx_seq_one_letter_code
_entity_poly.pdbx_strand_id
1 'polypeptide(L)'
;PKIHNEEKVMVEYPIIDKDKCTNCGKCVEVCQFNALAKSNNKILLFDKLCHGCGACQISCKFDAISYGKREIGKIEIGSINDLNCIRGVLNVGEPMAVPVIKTLLKNLPQGNNLIDCPPGTSCNVVNALNYADVAILVTEPSQFGLHDLKMAVELVKLYKIPFCIVINKEDDENNIIKEYCIDEKITLLGSIKNCWLVYE
;
A
#
# COMPACT_ATOMS: atom_id res chain seq x y z
N PRO A 1 -6.37 -19.75 -4.84
CA PRO A 1 -5.57 -19.97 -6.06
C PRO A 1 -4.50 -21.03 -5.84
N LYS A 2 -4.19 -21.80 -6.88
CA LYS A 2 -3.05 -22.70 -6.87
C LYS A 2 -1.81 -21.87 -7.17
N ILE A 3 -0.89 -21.77 -6.22
CA ILE A 3 0.35 -21.01 -6.36
C ILE A 3 1.33 -21.77 -7.26
N HIS A 4 1.91 -21.08 -8.24
CA HIS A 4 2.87 -21.64 -9.20
C HIS A 4 4.26 -21.05 -9.03
N ASN A 5 4.37 -19.81 -8.57
CA ASN A 5 5.63 -19.11 -8.38
C ASN A 5 5.56 -18.18 -7.15
N GLU A 6 6.72 -17.97 -6.53
CA GLU A 6 6.90 -17.02 -5.43
C GLU A 6 8.15 -16.17 -5.66
N GLU A 7 8.05 -14.88 -5.43
CA GLU A 7 9.15 -13.91 -5.49
C GLU A 7 9.29 -13.21 -4.14
N LYS A 8 10.48 -13.24 -3.55
CA LYS A 8 10.78 -12.55 -2.29
C LYS A 8 10.89 -11.05 -2.50
N VAL A 9 10.26 -10.30 -1.61
CA VAL A 9 10.38 -8.84 -1.59
C VAL A 9 11.42 -8.43 -0.56
N MET A 10 12.50 -7.84 -1.05
CA MET A 10 13.64 -7.41 -0.25
C MET A 10 13.66 -5.89 -0.11
N VAL A 11 14.02 -5.40 1.06
CA VAL A 11 14.31 -3.98 1.30
C VAL A 11 15.72 -3.80 1.82
N GLU A 12 16.29 -2.66 1.52
CA GLU A 12 17.62 -2.31 2.00
C GLU A 12 17.56 -1.69 3.40
N TYR A 13 18.56 -1.98 4.21
CA TYR A 13 18.72 -1.40 5.53
C TYR A 13 20.20 -1.18 5.85
N PRO A 14 20.58 -0.20 6.70
CA PRO A 14 21.97 0.08 7.01
C PRO A 14 22.57 -0.98 7.92
N ILE A 15 23.81 -1.34 7.64
CA ILE A 15 24.68 -2.14 8.50
C ILE A 15 25.78 -1.22 8.99
N ILE A 16 25.95 -1.14 10.32
CA ILE A 16 26.95 -0.27 10.96
C ILE A 16 28.20 -1.08 11.30
N ASP A 17 29.31 -0.75 10.67
CA ASP A 17 30.64 -1.29 10.99
C ASP A 17 31.10 -0.70 12.32
N LYS A 18 31.21 -1.56 13.34
CA LYS A 18 31.55 -1.15 14.70
C LYS A 18 33.00 -0.68 14.84
N ASP A 19 33.88 -1.15 13.96
CA ASP A 19 35.32 -0.82 14.03
C ASP A 19 35.58 0.56 13.43
N LYS A 20 34.79 0.96 12.44
CA LYS A 20 34.85 2.29 11.82
C LYS A 20 33.98 3.33 12.50
N CYS A 21 32.94 2.90 13.21
CA CYS A 21 31.94 3.80 13.79
C CYS A 21 32.46 4.51 15.02
N THR A 22 32.59 5.83 14.95
CA THR A 22 33.01 6.69 16.09
C THR A 22 31.83 7.09 17.00
N ASN A 23 30.63 6.61 16.74
CA ASN A 23 29.41 6.94 17.48
C ASN A 23 29.10 8.46 17.53
N CYS A 24 29.50 9.21 16.51
CA CYS A 24 29.31 10.67 16.45
C CYS A 24 27.81 11.09 16.44
N GLY A 25 26.90 10.21 15.98
CA GLY A 25 25.44 10.47 15.97
C GLY A 25 24.92 11.13 14.69
N LYS A 26 25.78 11.47 13.72
CA LYS A 26 25.34 12.19 12.50
C LYS A 26 24.28 11.42 11.71
N CYS A 27 24.38 10.10 11.64
CA CYS A 27 23.38 9.24 11.00
C CYS A 27 22.00 9.27 11.68
N VAL A 28 21.98 9.51 13.00
CA VAL A 28 20.74 9.67 13.77
C VAL A 28 20.07 11.00 13.44
N GLU A 29 20.83 12.09 13.37
CA GLU A 29 20.32 13.43 13.06
C GLU A 29 19.66 13.52 11.70
N VAL A 30 20.15 12.79 10.69
CA VAL A 30 19.62 12.83 9.32
C VAL A 30 18.48 11.82 9.09
N CYS A 31 18.21 10.93 10.04
CA CYS A 31 17.20 9.90 9.89
C CYS A 31 15.78 10.46 10.10
N GLN A 32 15.06 10.72 9.03
CA GLN A 32 13.68 11.23 9.06
C GLN A 32 12.66 10.20 9.57
N PHE A 33 13.05 8.93 9.64
CA PHE A 33 12.17 7.82 10.00
C PHE A 33 12.40 7.31 11.43
N ASN A 34 13.29 7.95 12.19
CA ASN A 34 13.67 7.51 13.54
C ASN A 34 14.14 6.04 13.60
N ALA A 35 14.64 5.51 12.49
CA ALA A 35 15.18 4.16 12.41
C ALA A 35 16.54 4.00 13.09
N LEU A 36 17.19 5.10 13.46
CA LEU A 36 18.47 5.15 14.18
C LEU A 36 18.32 5.98 15.44
N ALA A 37 18.90 5.51 16.54
CA ALA A 37 18.96 6.23 17.79
C ALA A 37 20.35 6.11 18.41
N LYS A 38 20.76 7.10 19.22
CA LYS A 38 21.99 7.04 20.00
C LYS A 38 21.67 6.80 21.46
N SER A 39 22.22 5.74 22.04
CA SER A 39 22.09 5.42 23.45
C SER A 39 23.42 4.89 24.01
N ASN A 40 23.81 5.34 25.20
CA ASN A 40 25.04 4.90 25.89
C ASN A 40 26.27 4.83 24.98
N ASN A 41 26.47 5.87 24.18
CA ASN A 41 27.58 5.99 23.23
C ASN A 41 27.61 4.88 22.15
N LYS A 42 26.43 4.35 21.77
CA LYS A 42 26.24 3.38 20.69
C LYS A 42 25.11 3.83 19.79
N ILE A 43 25.22 3.51 18.50
CA ILE A 43 24.12 3.69 17.54
C ILE A 43 23.28 2.42 17.52
N LEU A 44 21.98 2.60 17.78
CA LEU A 44 20.96 1.54 17.71
C LEU A 44 20.22 1.66 16.40
N LEU A 45 19.99 0.53 15.74
CA LEU A 45 19.20 0.44 14.52
C LEU A 45 17.89 -0.28 14.80
N PHE A 46 16.79 0.33 14.37
CA PHE A 46 15.45 -0.25 14.29
C PHE A 46 15.15 -0.53 12.82
N ASP A 47 15.60 -1.66 12.33
CA ASP A 47 15.59 -2.03 10.90
C ASP A 47 14.18 -2.04 10.29
N LYS A 48 13.14 -2.38 11.07
CA LYS A 48 11.74 -2.33 10.65
C LYS A 48 11.21 -0.92 10.38
N LEU A 49 11.83 0.11 10.96
CA LEU A 49 11.48 1.51 10.71
C LEU A 49 12.29 2.12 9.56
N CYS A 50 13.28 1.39 9.04
CA CYS A 50 14.15 1.90 8.00
C CYS A 50 13.50 1.83 6.61
N HIS A 51 13.49 2.96 5.92
CA HIS A 51 12.97 3.09 4.55
C HIS A 51 14.04 2.92 3.45
N GLY A 52 15.28 2.56 3.80
CA GLY A 52 16.37 2.34 2.83
C GLY A 52 16.76 3.61 2.03
N CYS A 53 16.56 4.80 2.57
CA CYS A 53 16.71 6.06 1.84
C CYS A 53 18.17 6.48 1.56
N GLY A 54 19.16 5.86 2.16
CA GLY A 54 20.59 6.14 1.94
C GLY A 54 21.17 7.32 2.74
N ALA A 55 20.36 8.17 3.35
CA ALA A 55 20.81 9.42 3.99
C ALA A 55 21.88 9.21 5.07
N CYS A 56 21.75 8.17 5.88
CA CYS A 56 22.72 7.85 6.94
C CYS A 56 24.09 7.44 6.37
N GLN A 57 24.14 6.74 5.24
CA GLN A 57 25.38 6.38 4.58
C GLN A 57 26.09 7.61 4.03
N ILE A 58 25.35 8.45 3.27
CA ILE A 58 25.90 9.67 2.66
C ILE A 58 26.44 10.63 3.74
N SER A 59 25.80 10.68 4.92
CA SER A 59 26.22 11.56 6.03
C SER A 59 27.39 11.02 6.84
N CYS A 60 27.79 9.76 6.66
CA CYS A 60 28.84 9.12 7.44
C CYS A 60 30.23 9.46 6.88
N LYS A 61 30.96 10.34 7.58
CA LYS A 61 32.33 10.74 7.20
C LYS A 61 33.39 9.63 7.40
N PHE A 62 33.01 8.54 8.07
CA PHE A 62 33.93 7.45 8.45
C PHE A 62 33.70 6.19 7.62
N ASP A 63 32.84 6.24 6.60
CA ASP A 63 32.44 5.08 5.76
C ASP A 63 32.07 3.85 6.60
N ALA A 64 31.43 4.09 7.75
CA ALA A 64 31.04 3.06 8.70
C ALA A 64 29.67 2.47 8.41
N ILE A 65 28.99 2.88 7.33
CA ILE A 65 27.63 2.41 7.00
C ILE A 65 27.62 1.82 5.60
N SER A 66 27.30 0.54 5.52
CA SER A 66 26.97 -0.18 4.30
C SER A 66 25.49 -0.57 4.29
N TYR A 67 24.99 -1.17 3.19
CA TYR A 67 23.62 -1.64 3.10
C TYR A 67 23.55 -3.14 2.91
N GLY A 68 22.70 -3.79 3.70
CA GLY A 68 22.24 -5.15 3.52
C GLY A 68 20.80 -5.20 3.02
N LYS A 69 20.33 -6.42 2.77
CA LYS A 69 18.95 -6.67 2.36
C LYS A 69 18.26 -7.58 3.37
N ARG A 70 16.99 -7.28 3.68
CA ARG A 70 16.12 -8.15 4.47
C ARG A 70 14.81 -8.42 3.73
N GLU A 71 14.25 -9.60 3.93
CA GLU A 71 12.97 -9.99 3.38
C GLU A 71 11.85 -9.42 4.23
N ILE A 72 10.89 -8.74 3.58
CA ILE A 72 9.72 -8.17 4.25
C ILE A 72 8.41 -8.85 3.84
N GLY A 73 8.45 -9.68 2.83
CA GLY A 73 7.28 -10.37 2.29
C GLY A 73 7.60 -11.04 0.97
N LYS A 74 6.55 -11.49 0.30
CA LYS A 74 6.64 -12.14 -1.01
C LYS A 74 5.49 -11.79 -1.92
N ILE A 75 5.69 -11.95 -3.21
CA ILE A 75 4.64 -11.98 -4.22
C ILE A 75 4.37 -13.44 -4.56
N GLU A 76 3.12 -13.83 -4.50
CA GLU A 76 2.65 -15.16 -4.92
C GLU A 76 1.86 -15.03 -6.21
N ILE A 77 2.24 -15.83 -7.20
CA ILE A 77 1.61 -15.90 -8.51
C ILE A 77 0.94 -17.26 -8.65
N GLY A 78 -0.33 -17.26 -8.99
CA GLY A 78 -1.12 -18.48 -9.10
C GLY A 78 -2.32 -18.31 -10.04
N SER A 79 -3.19 -19.30 -10.05
CA SER A 79 -4.42 -19.26 -10.87
C SER A 79 -5.59 -19.93 -10.15
N ILE A 80 -6.79 -19.49 -10.52
CA ILE A 80 -8.05 -20.15 -10.21
C ILE A 80 -8.81 -20.27 -11.53
N ASN A 81 -9.03 -21.50 -12.00
CA ASN A 81 -9.56 -21.75 -13.33
C ASN A 81 -8.75 -20.98 -14.39
N ASP A 82 -9.41 -20.13 -15.18
CA ASP A 82 -8.79 -19.31 -16.22
C ASP A 82 -8.33 -17.93 -15.74
N LEU A 83 -8.49 -17.63 -14.44
CA LEU A 83 -8.07 -16.36 -13.84
C LEU A 83 -6.65 -16.46 -13.28
N ASN A 84 -5.76 -15.63 -13.76
CA ASN A 84 -4.46 -15.40 -13.13
C ASN A 84 -4.63 -14.56 -11.87
N CYS A 85 -4.02 -14.97 -10.78
CA CYS A 85 -4.08 -14.28 -9.49
C CYS A 85 -2.66 -13.95 -9.03
N ILE A 86 -2.45 -12.70 -8.66
CA ILE A 86 -1.20 -12.24 -8.05
C ILE A 86 -1.54 -11.60 -6.71
N ARG A 87 -0.84 -11.99 -5.64
CA ARG A 87 -1.02 -11.36 -4.35
C ARG A 87 0.31 -11.05 -3.67
N GLY A 88 0.35 -9.93 -2.96
CA GLY A 88 1.44 -9.61 -2.05
C GLY A 88 1.15 -10.12 -0.65
N VAL A 89 2.11 -10.80 -0.05
CA VAL A 89 2.03 -11.29 1.33
C VAL A 89 3.12 -10.60 2.14
N LEU A 90 2.72 -9.80 3.12
CA LEU A 90 3.63 -9.12 4.03
C LEU A 90 3.98 -10.05 5.20
N ASN A 91 5.24 -10.07 5.62
CA ASN A 91 5.65 -10.84 6.79
C ASN A 91 5.01 -10.29 8.06
N VAL A 92 4.69 -11.17 9.01
CA VAL A 92 4.06 -10.77 10.27
C VAL A 92 4.95 -9.77 11.03
N GLY A 93 4.36 -8.66 11.44
CA GLY A 93 5.04 -7.60 12.18
C GLY A 93 5.88 -6.65 11.31
N GLU A 94 5.74 -6.69 9.99
CA GLU A 94 6.30 -5.68 9.09
C GLU A 94 5.35 -4.48 8.95
N PRO A 95 5.83 -3.26 9.22
CA PRO A 95 4.97 -2.08 9.19
C PRO A 95 4.78 -1.50 7.78
N MET A 96 5.66 -1.85 6.81
CA MET A 96 5.71 -1.20 5.51
C MET A 96 5.22 -2.13 4.38
N ALA A 97 3.99 -1.94 3.92
CA ALA A 97 3.44 -2.70 2.80
C ALA A 97 3.83 -2.13 1.41
N VAL A 98 4.20 -0.86 1.32
CA VAL A 98 4.44 -0.17 0.04
C VAL A 98 5.46 -0.88 -0.86
N PRO A 99 6.61 -1.40 -0.38
CA PRO A 99 7.54 -2.12 -1.25
C PRO A 99 6.93 -3.41 -1.84
N VAL A 100 6.09 -4.12 -1.07
CA VAL A 100 5.38 -5.31 -1.55
C VAL A 100 4.38 -4.92 -2.63
N ILE A 101 3.59 -3.86 -2.42
CA ILE A 101 2.62 -3.34 -3.39
C ILE A 101 3.33 -2.91 -4.68
N LYS A 102 4.43 -2.16 -4.60
CA LYS A 102 5.21 -1.75 -5.78
C LYS A 102 5.76 -2.93 -6.56
N THR A 103 6.24 -3.97 -5.88
CA THR A 103 6.72 -5.18 -6.54
C THR A 103 5.57 -5.92 -7.21
N LEU A 104 4.42 -6.05 -6.54
CA LEU A 104 3.22 -6.65 -7.11
C LEU A 104 2.79 -5.93 -8.40
N LEU A 105 2.66 -4.61 -8.34
CA LEU A 105 2.18 -3.80 -9.47
C LEU A 105 3.14 -3.84 -10.68
N LYS A 106 4.44 -3.99 -10.47
CA LYS A 106 5.43 -4.19 -11.54
C LYS A 106 5.29 -5.54 -12.24
N ASN A 107 4.71 -6.53 -11.57
CA ASN A 107 4.51 -7.89 -12.08
C ASN A 107 3.12 -8.08 -12.74
N LEU A 108 2.34 -7.02 -12.91
CA LEU A 108 1.05 -7.11 -13.59
C LEU A 108 1.23 -7.57 -15.04
N PRO A 109 0.50 -8.60 -15.50
CA PRO A 109 0.56 -9.07 -16.88
C PRO A 109 -0.07 -8.04 -17.83
N GLN A 110 0.23 -8.17 -19.13
CA GLN A 110 -0.48 -7.40 -20.14
C GLN A 110 -1.95 -7.85 -20.22
N GLY A 111 -2.83 -6.89 -20.46
CA GLY A 111 -4.28 -7.12 -20.59
C GLY A 111 -5.08 -6.46 -19.49
N ASN A 112 -6.32 -6.92 -19.29
CA ASN A 112 -7.19 -6.38 -18.26
C ASN A 112 -6.80 -6.92 -16.89
N ASN A 113 -6.52 -6.01 -15.97
CA ASN A 113 -6.16 -6.33 -14.59
C ASN A 113 -7.17 -5.70 -13.63
N LEU A 114 -7.62 -6.45 -12.65
CA LEU A 114 -8.42 -5.96 -11.54
C LEU A 114 -7.51 -5.87 -10.30
N ILE A 115 -7.34 -4.67 -9.76
CA ILE A 115 -6.52 -4.41 -8.56
C ILE A 115 -7.45 -4.23 -7.38
N ASP A 116 -7.45 -5.19 -6.45
CA ASP A 116 -8.16 -5.07 -5.18
C ASP A 116 -7.35 -4.20 -4.21
N CYS A 117 -7.96 -3.12 -3.75
CA CYS A 117 -7.33 -2.12 -2.89
C CYS A 117 -7.92 -2.14 -1.48
N PRO A 118 -7.11 -1.87 -0.45
CA PRO A 118 -7.64 -1.66 0.90
C PRO A 118 -8.53 -0.40 0.94
N PRO A 119 -9.42 -0.28 1.93
CA PRO A 119 -10.21 0.92 2.13
C PRO A 119 -9.36 2.15 2.48
N GLY A 120 -9.94 3.34 2.28
CA GLY A 120 -9.35 4.62 2.65
C GLY A 120 -8.46 5.25 1.58
N THR A 121 -7.66 6.24 1.99
CA THR A 121 -6.84 7.09 1.09
C THR A 121 -5.34 7.00 1.42
N SER A 122 -4.90 5.87 1.95
CA SER A 122 -3.51 5.66 2.39
C SER A 122 -2.53 5.57 1.22
N CYS A 123 -1.22 5.62 1.53
CA CYS A 123 -0.14 5.41 0.56
C CYS A 123 -0.30 4.11 -0.24
N ASN A 124 -0.94 3.10 0.32
CA ASN A 124 -1.20 1.83 -0.37
C ASN A 124 -2.14 2.02 -1.56
N VAL A 125 -3.26 2.73 -1.35
CA VAL A 125 -4.23 3.08 -2.40
C VAL A 125 -3.61 3.99 -3.44
N VAL A 126 -2.88 5.02 -3.01
CA VAL A 126 -2.17 5.94 -3.91
C VAL A 126 -1.21 5.21 -4.84
N ASN A 127 -0.45 4.23 -4.33
CA ASN A 127 0.44 3.45 -5.19
C ASN A 127 -0.33 2.60 -6.22
N ALA A 128 -1.48 2.04 -5.86
CA ALA A 128 -2.32 1.28 -6.78
C ALA A 128 -2.93 2.19 -7.88
N LEU A 129 -3.42 3.38 -7.51
CA LEU A 129 -3.99 4.35 -8.43
C LEU A 129 -3.03 4.78 -9.54
N ASN A 130 -1.71 4.83 -9.27
CA ASN A 130 -0.71 5.14 -10.30
C ASN A 130 -0.62 4.10 -11.43
N TYR A 131 -1.26 2.95 -11.29
CA TYR A 131 -1.31 1.86 -12.27
C TYR A 131 -2.72 1.61 -12.79
N ALA A 132 -3.69 2.43 -12.39
CA ALA A 132 -5.10 2.25 -12.75
C ALA A 132 -5.48 3.20 -13.88
N ASP A 133 -6.18 2.67 -14.90
CA ASP A 133 -6.81 3.45 -15.97
C ASP A 133 -8.19 3.95 -15.56
N VAL A 134 -8.88 3.19 -14.69
CA VAL A 134 -10.21 3.48 -14.15
C VAL A 134 -10.30 3.04 -12.70
N ALA A 135 -10.99 3.78 -11.87
CA ALA A 135 -11.30 3.40 -10.50
C ALA A 135 -12.80 3.07 -10.33
N ILE A 136 -13.09 1.98 -9.64
CA ILE A 136 -14.45 1.63 -9.20
C ILE A 136 -14.46 1.85 -7.68
N LEU A 137 -15.22 2.86 -7.23
CA LEU A 137 -15.37 3.17 -5.82
C LEU A 137 -16.56 2.41 -5.26
N VAL A 138 -16.29 1.45 -4.37
CA VAL A 138 -17.33 0.63 -3.75
C VAL A 138 -17.64 1.20 -2.36
N THR A 139 -18.91 1.45 -2.07
CA THR A 139 -19.36 2.02 -0.79
C THR A 139 -20.65 1.38 -0.31
N GLU A 140 -20.98 1.56 0.97
CA GLU A 140 -22.25 1.12 1.58
C GLU A 140 -23.16 2.35 1.81
N PRO A 141 -24.50 2.19 1.78
CA PRO A 141 -25.47 3.28 1.94
C PRO A 141 -25.56 3.70 3.41
N SER A 142 -24.52 4.31 3.96
CA SER A 142 -24.45 4.81 5.33
C SER A 142 -23.75 6.18 5.38
N GLN A 143 -23.92 6.91 6.49
CA GLN A 143 -23.23 8.19 6.71
C GLN A 143 -21.70 8.02 6.70
N PHE A 144 -21.19 6.93 7.27
CA PHE A 144 -19.76 6.60 7.23
C PHE A 144 -19.30 6.28 5.82
N GLY A 145 -20.07 5.44 5.10
CA GLY A 145 -19.79 5.11 3.70
C GLY A 145 -19.76 6.36 2.81
N LEU A 146 -20.67 7.31 3.01
CA LEU A 146 -20.67 8.58 2.29
C LEU A 146 -19.43 9.43 2.63
N HIS A 147 -19.04 9.50 3.90
CA HIS A 147 -17.86 10.26 4.31
C HIS A 147 -16.60 9.72 3.65
N ASP A 148 -16.37 8.41 3.72
CA ASP A 148 -15.21 7.75 3.13
C ASP A 148 -15.23 7.83 1.60
N LEU A 149 -16.41 7.72 0.99
CA LEU A 149 -16.59 7.90 -0.45
C LEU A 149 -16.17 9.30 -0.90
N LYS A 150 -16.55 10.36 -0.19
CA LYS A 150 -16.17 11.74 -0.52
C LYS A 150 -14.65 11.89 -0.54
N MET A 151 -13.95 11.35 0.45
CA MET A 151 -12.48 11.38 0.50
C MET A 151 -11.86 10.60 -0.67
N ALA A 152 -12.41 9.44 -1.01
CA ALA A 152 -11.94 8.64 -2.15
C ALA A 152 -12.19 9.35 -3.48
N VAL A 153 -13.34 10.02 -3.65
CA VAL A 153 -13.66 10.84 -4.83
C VAL A 153 -12.67 12.00 -4.99
N GLU A 154 -12.35 12.71 -3.92
CA GLU A 154 -11.34 13.77 -3.95
C GLU A 154 -9.97 13.21 -4.38
N LEU A 155 -9.59 12.06 -3.86
CA LEU A 155 -8.33 11.42 -4.21
C LEU A 155 -8.27 11.05 -5.70
N VAL A 156 -9.27 10.36 -6.25
CA VAL A 156 -9.26 9.96 -7.67
C VAL A 156 -9.35 11.17 -8.60
N LYS A 157 -10.09 12.23 -8.21
CA LYS A 157 -10.12 13.52 -8.93
C LYS A 157 -8.73 14.19 -8.94
N LEU A 158 -8.01 14.17 -7.82
CA LEU A 158 -6.63 14.71 -7.72
C LEU A 158 -5.67 13.98 -8.67
N TYR A 159 -5.79 12.67 -8.79
CA TYR A 159 -4.99 11.84 -9.71
C TYR A 159 -5.52 11.84 -11.15
N LYS A 160 -6.65 12.52 -11.41
CA LYS A 160 -7.30 12.60 -12.73
C LYS A 160 -7.66 11.25 -13.32
N ILE A 161 -8.00 10.28 -12.49
CA ILE A 161 -8.40 8.94 -12.91
C ILE A 161 -9.91 8.93 -13.12
N PRO A 162 -10.39 8.48 -14.28
CA PRO A 162 -11.82 8.23 -14.51
C PRO A 162 -12.35 7.26 -13.46
N PHE A 163 -13.56 7.50 -12.96
CA PHE A 163 -14.12 6.65 -11.93
C PHE A 163 -15.64 6.55 -12.00
N CYS A 164 -16.17 5.50 -11.41
CA CYS A 164 -17.58 5.29 -11.17
C CYS A 164 -17.80 4.74 -9.75
N ILE A 165 -19.05 4.75 -9.31
CA ILE A 165 -19.43 4.28 -7.98
C ILE A 165 -20.29 3.03 -8.11
N VAL A 166 -20.11 2.08 -7.19
CA VAL A 166 -20.96 0.91 -6.96
C VAL A 166 -21.42 0.95 -5.50
N ILE A 167 -22.73 0.80 -5.29
CA ILE A 167 -23.29 0.67 -3.94
C ILE A 167 -23.31 -0.83 -3.59
N ASN A 168 -22.64 -1.20 -2.53
CA ASN A 168 -22.70 -2.54 -1.96
C ASN A 168 -23.67 -2.56 -0.77
N LYS A 169 -24.30 -3.70 -0.51
CA LYS A 169 -25.31 -3.87 0.55
C LYS A 169 -26.43 -2.84 0.44
N GLU A 170 -26.89 -2.59 -0.78
CA GLU A 170 -27.96 -1.62 -1.00
C GLU A 170 -29.19 -1.94 -0.15
N ASP A 171 -29.67 -0.93 0.50
CA ASP A 171 -30.94 -0.88 1.21
C ASP A 171 -31.90 0.01 0.44
N ASP A 172 -33.09 -0.49 0.10
CA ASP A 172 -34.09 0.25 -0.69
C ASP A 172 -34.59 1.52 0.05
N GLU A 173 -34.38 1.60 1.37
CA GLU A 173 -34.80 2.75 2.21
C GLU A 173 -33.79 3.90 2.23
N ASN A 174 -32.52 3.65 1.91
CA ASN A 174 -31.44 4.64 2.05
C ASN A 174 -30.86 5.08 0.70
N ASN A 175 -31.17 6.28 0.29
CA ASN A 175 -30.75 6.86 -0.98
C ASN A 175 -29.54 7.81 -0.90
N ILE A 176 -28.91 7.93 0.26
CA ILE A 176 -27.86 8.95 0.52
C ILE A 176 -26.72 8.95 -0.52
N ILE A 177 -26.31 7.77 -1.00
CA ILE A 177 -25.24 7.66 -2.00
C ILE A 177 -25.77 8.01 -3.40
N LYS A 178 -27.02 7.63 -3.70
CA LYS A 178 -27.67 7.98 -4.99
C LYS A 178 -27.82 9.50 -5.12
N GLU A 179 -28.30 10.17 -4.08
CA GLU A 179 -28.43 11.62 -4.03
C GLU A 179 -27.06 12.30 -4.22
N TYR A 180 -26.04 11.86 -3.50
CA TYR A 180 -24.68 12.37 -3.68
C TYR A 180 -24.17 12.21 -5.12
N CYS A 181 -24.41 11.05 -5.75
CA CYS A 181 -24.03 10.82 -7.14
C CYS A 181 -24.71 11.77 -8.12
N ILE A 182 -26.01 12.09 -7.88
CA ILE A 182 -26.79 13.04 -8.70
C ILE A 182 -26.24 14.45 -8.54
N ASP A 183 -26.06 14.90 -7.29
CA ASP A 183 -25.61 16.24 -6.97
C ASP A 183 -24.20 16.53 -7.53
N GLU A 184 -23.29 15.57 -7.41
CA GLU A 184 -21.91 15.68 -7.90
C GLU A 184 -21.73 15.28 -9.37
N LYS A 185 -22.81 14.85 -10.05
CA LYS A 185 -22.81 14.35 -11.45
C LYS A 185 -21.80 13.20 -11.66
N ILE A 186 -21.77 12.28 -10.71
CA ILE A 186 -20.88 11.11 -10.74
C ILE A 186 -21.67 9.91 -11.29
N THR A 187 -21.04 9.12 -12.13
CA THR A 187 -21.65 7.91 -12.68
C THR A 187 -21.83 6.84 -11.61
N LEU A 188 -23.07 6.50 -11.32
CA LEU A 188 -23.41 5.30 -10.54
C LEU A 188 -23.49 4.11 -11.53
N LEU A 189 -22.56 3.17 -11.40
CA LEU A 189 -22.49 1.99 -12.28
C LEU A 189 -23.60 0.98 -11.95
N GLY A 190 -23.95 0.86 -10.68
CA GLY A 190 -24.98 -0.05 -10.21
C GLY A 190 -24.93 -0.26 -8.70
N SER A 191 -25.76 -1.20 -8.25
CA SER A 191 -25.83 -1.57 -6.84
C SER A 191 -25.94 -3.08 -6.65
N ILE A 192 -25.47 -3.56 -5.52
CA ILE A 192 -25.55 -4.96 -5.08
C ILE A 192 -26.41 -4.97 -3.82
N LYS A 193 -27.56 -5.62 -3.89
CA LYS A 193 -28.47 -5.72 -2.76
C LYS A 193 -27.85 -6.52 -1.60
N ASN A 194 -28.23 -6.14 -0.40
CA ASN A 194 -27.88 -6.91 0.79
C ASN A 194 -28.62 -8.26 0.72
N CYS A 195 -27.89 -9.34 0.45
CA CYS A 195 -28.46 -10.68 0.32
C CYS A 195 -27.62 -11.66 1.12
N TRP A 196 -28.26 -12.44 2.00
CA TRP A 196 -27.62 -13.46 2.81
C TRP A 196 -26.89 -14.56 2.02
N LEU A 197 -27.31 -14.78 0.75
CA LEU A 197 -26.71 -15.77 -0.15
C LEU A 197 -25.32 -15.41 -0.67
N VAL A 198 -24.83 -14.21 -0.41
CA VAL A 198 -23.48 -13.76 -0.85
C VAL A 198 -22.41 -14.14 0.19
N TYR A 199 -22.81 -14.67 1.34
CA TYR A 199 -21.90 -14.96 2.46
C TYR A 199 -21.64 -16.47 2.67
N GLU A 200 -22.09 -17.33 1.76
CA GLU A 200 -21.71 -18.75 1.69
C GLU A 200 -20.58 -18.94 0.64
#